data_5667fa7b71bc943a16dea6855c797507
#
_entry.id   5667fa7b71bc943a16dea6855c797507
#
_cell.length_a   1.000
_cell.length_b   1.000
_cell.length_c   1.000
_cell.angle_alpha   90.00
_cell.angle_beta   90.00
_cell.angle_gamma   90.00
#
_symmetry.space_group_name_H-M   'P 1'
#
loop_
_entity.id
_entity.type
_entity.pdbx_description
1 polymer ?
#
loop_
_entity_poly.entity_id
_entity_poly.type
_entity_poly.pdbx_seq_one_letter_code
_entity_poly.pdbx_strand_id
1 'polypeptide(L)'
;MGLGELRLQGTDENGLVYLAIARVSVKGSGFADPAGVFILNEGNMTTENGSLIYIDKEGKVLDYAYRTMNGTELGNVTQDIYIFNKKMYIISQNGKTNAVGTGFDNDGMLVVANSETLVKEATFNEELSALNWPTHIAVLDEKNIFIRDNYGVHLFDSEAGIETLIEGSKGAGKLTMAVADGKVFAIAGSKLLVLEKGKTTVGKTIDMGQQIAAVAKANDGNLWVSMQGSPAKIAKVNSKTGESIKTNVVTEVNLNAGAGAGCSITAYQNKLYYSGLGSKIYRHDFETGTTTMLGDVKEFNSEMTMTYNPIAVHPITGHIYMNRIKGYGWNFLINSIFELEDTGNGLKIVHE
;
A
#
# COMPACT_ATOMS: atom_id res chain seq x y z
N MET A 1 16.45 15.48 18.94
CA MET A 1 15.79 15.64 20.24
C MET A 1 15.49 17.11 20.44
N GLY A 2 14.23 17.48 20.58
CA GLY A 2 13.81 18.82 20.98
C GLY A 2 13.32 18.79 22.43
N LEU A 3 13.73 19.73 23.23
CA LEU A 3 13.13 19.99 24.54
C LEU A 3 12.12 21.12 24.35
N GLY A 4 10.85 20.85 24.61
CA GLY A 4 9.76 21.81 24.60
C GLY A 4 9.29 22.08 26.03
N GLU A 5 8.78 23.28 26.27
CA GLU A 5 8.13 23.65 27.51
C GLU A 5 6.69 24.05 27.21
N LEU A 6 5.73 23.32 27.77
CA LEU A 6 4.32 23.66 27.71
C LEU A 6 4.00 24.53 28.94
N ARG A 7 3.51 25.74 28.69
CA ARG A 7 3.06 26.66 29.75
C ARG A 7 1.54 26.80 29.67
N LEU A 8 0.86 26.44 30.72
CA LEU A 8 -0.56 26.69 30.91
C LEU A 8 -0.72 27.79 31.95
N GLN A 9 -1.39 28.87 31.58
CA GLN A 9 -1.72 29.96 32.46
C GLN A 9 -3.21 30.09 32.60
N GLY A 10 -3.73 30.05 33.80
CA GLY A 10 -5.12 30.33 34.13
C GLY A 10 -5.21 31.47 35.11
N THR A 11 -6.27 32.30 35.05
CA THR A 11 -6.57 33.31 36.00
C THR A 11 -7.94 33.05 36.60
N ASP A 12 -8.06 33.00 37.92
CA ASP A 12 -9.35 32.80 38.57
C ASP A 12 -10.15 34.11 38.65
N GLU A 13 -11.36 34.01 39.19
CA GLU A 13 -12.30 35.13 39.30
C GLU A 13 -11.78 36.25 40.22
N ASN A 14 -10.78 35.99 41.07
CA ASN A 14 -10.15 36.95 41.94
C ASN A 14 -8.89 37.58 41.35
N GLY A 15 -8.56 37.23 40.07
CA GLY A 15 -7.38 37.72 39.39
C GLY A 15 -6.07 36.99 39.76
N LEU A 16 -6.13 35.89 40.50
CA LEU A 16 -4.96 35.09 40.83
C LEU A 16 -4.52 34.27 39.63
N VAL A 17 -3.25 34.40 39.27
CA VAL A 17 -2.67 33.70 38.10
C VAL A 17 -2.04 32.40 38.56
N TYR A 18 -2.48 31.31 37.93
CA TYR A 18 -1.93 29.97 38.07
C TYR A 18 -1.05 29.65 36.87
N LEU A 19 0.16 29.21 37.08
CA LEU A 19 1.08 28.79 36.03
C LEU A 19 1.48 27.34 36.24
N ALA A 20 1.13 26.47 35.25
CA ALA A 20 1.65 25.12 35.22
C ALA A 20 2.67 25.00 34.05
N ILE A 21 3.85 24.47 34.37
CA ILE A 21 4.92 24.27 33.40
C ILE A 21 5.19 22.76 33.32
N ALA A 22 5.06 22.21 32.13
CA ALA A 22 5.45 20.85 31.83
C ALA A 22 6.63 20.85 30.84
N ARG A 23 7.72 20.19 31.18
CA ARG A 23 8.80 19.95 30.23
C ARG A 23 8.47 18.73 29.40
N VAL A 24 8.36 18.92 28.09
CA VAL A 24 8.08 17.87 27.14
C VAL A 24 9.36 17.57 26.37
N SER A 25 9.84 16.35 26.48
CA SER A 25 10.90 15.85 25.61
C SER A 25 10.24 15.29 24.36
N VAL A 26 10.38 15.98 23.24
CA VAL A 26 9.99 15.43 21.94
C VAL A 26 11.14 14.55 21.47
N LYS A 27 11.02 13.25 21.68
CA LYS A 27 11.80 12.28 20.88
C LYS A 27 11.31 12.43 19.46
N GLY A 28 12.23 12.53 18.49
CA GLY A 28 11.86 12.49 17.08
C GLY A 28 10.91 11.31 16.84
N SER A 29 9.89 11.52 16.04
CA SER A 29 8.91 10.48 15.71
C SER A 29 9.64 9.23 15.23
N GLY A 30 9.35 8.09 15.78
CA GLY A 30 9.93 6.81 15.38
C GLY A 30 9.52 6.33 13.97
N PHE A 31 8.77 7.14 13.20
CA PHE A 31 8.29 6.81 11.87
C PHE A 31 9.37 6.85 10.77
N ALA A 32 10.52 7.44 11.05
CA ALA A 32 11.67 7.46 10.14
C ALA A 32 12.50 6.18 10.15
N ASP A 33 12.23 5.24 11.06
CA ASP A 33 12.98 3.98 11.12
C ASP A 33 12.64 3.14 9.89
N PRO A 34 13.63 2.78 9.05
CA PRO A 34 13.39 2.02 7.83
C PRO A 34 12.97 0.56 8.10
N ALA A 35 13.09 0.08 9.34
CA ALA A 35 12.59 -1.23 9.76
C ALA A 35 11.16 -1.16 10.31
N GLY A 36 10.57 0.04 10.43
CA GLY A 36 9.18 0.22 10.80
C GLY A 36 8.22 -0.14 9.66
N VAL A 37 6.99 -0.52 10.01
CA VAL A 37 5.96 -0.96 9.07
C VAL A 37 4.72 -0.10 9.21
N PHE A 38 4.21 0.37 8.09
CA PHE A 38 2.89 1.00 8.01
C PHE A 38 1.86 0.00 7.49
N ILE A 39 0.72 -0.07 8.17
CA ILE A 39 -0.43 -0.84 7.73
C ILE A 39 -1.59 0.12 7.51
N LEU A 40 -2.04 0.21 6.26
CA LEU A 40 -3.17 1.03 5.88
C LEU A 40 -4.45 0.19 5.98
N ASN A 41 -5.36 0.60 6.86
CA ASN A 41 -6.68 0.01 6.98
C ASN A 41 -7.68 0.75 6.10
N GLU A 42 -8.41 -0.01 5.30
CA GLU A 42 -9.43 0.52 4.39
C GLU A 42 -10.55 1.26 5.14
N GLY A 43 -10.90 0.79 6.34
CA GLY A 43 -12.14 1.19 6.99
C GLY A 43 -13.35 0.62 6.24
N ASN A 44 -14.47 1.30 6.34
CA ASN A 44 -15.68 0.96 5.55
C ASN A 44 -16.55 2.21 5.36
N MET A 45 -17.48 2.12 4.42
CA MET A 45 -18.33 3.27 4.05
C MET A 45 -19.20 3.81 5.18
N THR A 46 -19.47 3.03 6.23
CA THR A 46 -20.52 3.33 7.21
C THR A 46 -20.02 3.54 8.62
N THR A 47 -19.06 2.75 9.08
CA THR A 47 -18.68 2.74 10.51
C THR A 47 -17.31 3.36 10.78
N GLU A 48 -16.40 3.31 9.84
CA GLU A 48 -15.00 3.72 10.03
C GLU A 48 -14.45 4.41 8.80
N ASN A 49 -13.76 5.53 8.98
CA ASN A 49 -12.86 6.08 7.96
C ASN A 49 -11.59 5.24 7.87
N GLY A 50 -10.75 5.51 6.87
CA GLY A 50 -9.44 4.88 6.79
C GLY A 50 -8.54 5.21 7.97
N SER A 51 -7.67 4.27 8.34
CA SER A 51 -6.71 4.46 9.43
C SER A 51 -5.33 3.91 9.08
N LEU A 52 -4.32 4.40 9.79
CA LEU A 52 -2.94 3.98 9.63
C LEU A 52 -2.42 3.44 10.95
N ILE A 53 -1.94 2.20 10.93
CA ILE A 53 -1.19 1.58 12.02
C ILE A 53 0.30 1.72 11.71
N TYR A 54 1.11 1.94 12.73
CA TYR A 54 2.56 1.86 12.65
C TYR A 54 3.07 0.82 13.64
N ILE A 55 3.94 -0.06 13.16
CA ILE A 55 4.67 -1.04 13.98
C ILE A 55 6.14 -0.64 13.93
N ASP A 56 6.74 -0.36 15.09
CA ASP A 56 8.15 -0.05 15.17
C ASP A 56 9.02 -1.32 15.07
N LYS A 57 10.33 -1.15 14.96
CA LYS A 57 11.27 -2.28 14.84
C LYS A 57 11.33 -3.19 16.06
N GLU A 58 10.84 -2.74 17.21
CA GLU A 58 10.69 -3.53 18.43
C GLU A 58 9.34 -4.27 18.48
N GLY A 59 8.48 -4.12 17.45
CA GLY A 59 7.17 -4.73 17.38
C GLY A 59 6.08 -3.98 18.14
N LYS A 60 6.35 -2.75 18.62
CA LYS A 60 5.35 -1.95 19.31
C LYS A 60 4.38 -1.34 18.31
N VAL A 61 3.10 -1.57 18.53
CA VAL A 61 2.01 -1.10 17.68
C VAL A 61 1.50 0.26 18.15
N LEU A 62 1.34 1.18 17.22
CA LEU A 62 0.63 2.44 17.38
C LEU A 62 -0.58 2.43 16.45
N ASP A 63 -1.76 2.21 17.01
CA ASP A 63 -3.02 2.33 16.30
C ASP A 63 -3.35 3.79 15.99
N TYR A 64 -4.07 4.02 14.88
CA TYR A 64 -4.48 5.36 14.45
C TYR A 64 -3.33 6.36 14.42
N ALA A 65 -2.16 5.93 13.93
CA ALA A 65 -0.95 6.75 13.93
C ALA A 65 -1.16 8.11 13.24
N TYR A 66 -1.86 8.15 12.11
CA TYR A 66 -2.19 9.40 11.41
C TYR A 66 -3.07 10.31 12.27
N ARG A 67 -4.16 9.78 12.84
CA ARG A 67 -5.09 10.54 13.68
C ARG A 67 -4.39 11.07 14.94
N THR A 68 -3.52 10.29 15.54
CA THR A 68 -2.74 10.69 16.70
C THR A 68 -1.89 11.94 16.43
N MET A 69 -1.38 12.06 15.21
CA MET A 69 -0.53 13.20 14.82
C MET A 69 -1.31 14.41 14.32
N ASN A 70 -2.51 14.23 13.77
CA ASN A 70 -3.23 15.29 13.06
C ASN A 70 -4.57 15.69 13.70
N GLY A 71 -5.12 14.87 14.59
CA GLY A 71 -6.46 15.11 15.19
C GLY A 71 -7.63 14.83 14.23
N THR A 72 -7.35 14.46 12.98
CA THR A 72 -8.30 14.10 11.93
C THR A 72 -8.01 12.69 11.43
N GLU A 73 -8.96 12.07 10.71
CA GLU A 73 -8.78 10.75 10.13
C GLU A 73 -8.39 10.82 8.64
N LEU A 74 -7.96 9.70 8.07
CA LEU A 74 -7.79 9.55 6.63
C LEU A 74 -9.15 9.55 5.93
N GLY A 75 -9.15 9.66 4.61
CA GLY A 75 -10.38 9.63 3.82
C GLY A 75 -11.18 8.34 4.01
N ASN A 76 -12.43 8.34 3.61
CA ASN A 76 -13.28 7.17 3.70
C ASN A 76 -12.90 6.13 2.62
N VAL A 77 -12.74 4.89 3.03
CA VAL A 77 -12.30 3.77 2.19
C VAL A 77 -10.93 4.02 1.56
N THR A 78 -9.90 4.09 2.41
CA THR A 78 -8.50 4.19 1.94
C THR A 78 -8.07 2.95 1.17
N GLN A 79 -7.29 3.11 0.10
CA GLN A 79 -6.97 2.02 -0.81
C GLN A 79 -5.49 1.76 -0.98
N ASP A 80 -4.67 2.80 -1.03
CA ASP A 80 -3.25 2.64 -1.32
C ASP A 80 -2.41 3.73 -0.65
N ILE A 81 -1.16 3.39 -0.41
CA ILE A 81 -0.15 4.26 0.20
C ILE A 81 1.13 4.21 -0.63
N TYR A 82 1.67 5.37 -0.96
CA TYR A 82 2.94 5.49 -1.67
C TYR A 82 3.87 6.48 -0.96
N ILE A 83 5.10 6.06 -0.70
CA ILE A 83 6.11 6.92 -0.08
C ILE A 83 7.14 7.33 -1.13
N PHE A 84 7.29 8.63 -1.31
CA PHE A 84 8.26 9.23 -2.22
C PHE A 84 8.86 10.50 -1.61
N ASN A 85 10.18 10.59 -1.58
CA ASN A 85 10.92 11.78 -1.13
C ASN A 85 10.42 12.35 0.21
N LYS A 86 10.32 11.49 1.23
CA LYS A 86 9.83 11.80 2.59
C LYS A 86 8.38 12.25 2.67
N LYS A 87 7.62 12.14 1.61
CA LYS A 87 6.18 12.35 1.57
C LYS A 87 5.45 11.02 1.46
N MET A 88 4.37 10.91 2.18
CA MET A 88 3.44 9.78 2.17
C MET A 88 2.16 10.22 1.50
N TYR A 89 1.80 9.58 0.41
CA TYR A 89 0.59 9.83 -0.38
C TYR A 89 -0.40 8.72 -0.10
N ILE A 90 -1.61 9.07 0.36
CA ILE A 90 -2.66 8.10 0.72
C ILE A 90 -3.91 8.44 -0.07
N ILE A 91 -4.40 7.48 -0.87
CA ILE A 91 -5.60 7.64 -1.70
C ILE A 91 -6.80 6.92 -1.10
N SER A 92 -7.97 7.56 -1.14
CA SER A 92 -9.24 7.05 -0.59
C SER A 92 -10.35 7.13 -1.64
N GLN A 93 -11.26 6.14 -1.66
CA GLN A 93 -12.31 6.03 -2.68
C GLN A 93 -13.41 7.07 -2.54
N ASN A 94 -13.88 7.31 -1.31
CA ASN A 94 -15.03 8.17 -1.02
C ASN A 94 -14.65 9.59 -0.58
N GLY A 95 -13.37 9.90 -0.56
CA GLY A 95 -12.90 11.23 -0.23
C GLY A 95 -13.38 11.71 1.13
N LYS A 96 -14.03 12.89 1.17
CA LYS A 96 -14.50 13.55 2.39
C LYS A 96 -15.82 13.02 2.96
N THR A 97 -16.42 11.99 2.39
CA THR A 97 -17.61 11.40 2.98
C THR A 97 -17.23 10.73 4.30
N ASN A 98 -17.67 11.27 5.43
CA ASN A 98 -17.40 10.67 6.73
C ASN A 98 -18.22 9.39 6.94
N ALA A 99 -17.60 8.39 7.54
CA ALA A 99 -18.31 7.24 8.10
C ALA A 99 -19.19 7.71 9.28
N VAL A 100 -20.40 7.15 9.39
CA VAL A 100 -21.36 7.56 10.42
C VAL A 100 -20.91 7.16 11.83
N GLY A 101 -20.09 6.10 11.93
CA GLY A 101 -19.65 5.53 13.22
C GLY A 101 -18.47 6.26 13.86
N THR A 102 -17.84 7.22 13.19
CA THR A 102 -16.74 7.99 13.75
C THR A 102 -17.17 9.38 14.21
N GLY A 103 -16.53 9.90 15.26
CA GLY A 103 -16.70 11.30 15.71
C GLY A 103 -15.63 12.24 15.16
N PHE A 104 -14.82 11.81 14.20
CA PHE A 104 -13.72 12.60 13.62
C PHE A 104 -14.03 12.99 12.18
N ASP A 105 -13.61 14.18 11.80
CA ASP A 105 -13.57 14.58 10.40
C ASP A 105 -12.42 13.87 9.68
N ASN A 106 -12.63 13.52 8.42
CA ASN A 106 -11.58 12.98 7.58
C ASN A 106 -10.97 14.04 6.64
N ASP A 107 -9.75 13.79 6.21
CA ASP A 107 -8.98 14.73 5.38
C ASP A 107 -9.21 14.56 3.87
N GLY A 108 -9.96 13.55 3.47
CA GLY A 108 -10.46 13.45 2.09
C GLY A 108 -9.71 12.49 1.17
N MET A 109 -9.82 12.73 -0.16
CA MET A 109 -9.50 11.76 -1.20
C MET A 109 -8.01 11.47 -1.31
N LEU A 110 -7.18 12.50 -1.43
CA LEU A 110 -5.72 12.35 -1.42
C LEU A 110 -5.15 13.16 -0.27
N VAL A 111 -4.50 12.45 0.65
CA VAL A 111 -3.76 13.02 1.77
C VAL A 111 -2.27 12.91 1.49
N VAL A 112 -1.55 14.02 1.64
CA VAL A 112 -0.10 14.06 1.61
C VAL A 112 0.41 14.41 3.00
N ALA A 113 1.19 13.53 3.61
CA ALA A 113 1.78 13.71 4.91
C ALA A 113 3.30 13.51 4.85
N ASN A 114 4.03 14.08 5.78
CA ASN A 114 5.45 13.78 5.96
C ASN A 114 5.62 12.34 6.44
N SER A 115 6.39 11.53 5.74
CA SER A 115 6.53 10.10 6.07
C SER A 115 7.32 9.81 7.35
N GLU A 116 8.08 10.80 7.86
CA GLU A 116 8.90 10.66 9.07
C GLU A 116 8.17 11.16 10.33
N THR A 117 7.18 12.05 10.16
CA THR A 117 6.44 12.68 11.27
C THR A 117 4.94 12.39 11.23
N LEU A 118 4.41 11.92 10.11
CA LEU A 118 2.99 11.78 9.78
C LEU A 118 2.18 13.07 9.85
N VAL A 119 2.84 14.23 9.99
CA VAL A 119 2.15 15.52 9.95
C VAL A 119 1.63 15.75 8.53
N LYS A 120 0.35 16.09 8.43
CA LYS A 120 -0.32 16.42 7.19
C LYS A 120 0.31 17.66 6.55
N GLU A 121 0.64 17.59 5.27
CA GLU A 121 1.21 18.68 4.49
C GLU A 121 0.20 19.26 3.48
N ALA A 122 -0.62 18.40 2.86
CA ALA A 122 -1.64 18.81 1.89
C ALA A 122 -2.79 17.81 1.81
N THR A 123 -3.93 18.27 1.32
CA THR A 123 -5.08 17.43 0.95
C THR A 123 -5.66 17.94 -0.37
N PHE A 124 -6.12 17.00 -1.21
CA PHE A 124 -6.74 17.29 -2.50
C PHE A 124 -8.07 16.54 -2.60
N ASN A 125 -9.15 17.27 -2.81
CA ASN A 125 -10.52 16.76 -2.88
C ASN A 125 -11.25 17.29 -4.10
N GLU A 126 -11.39 18.61 -4.20
CA GLU A 126 -12.11 19.27 -5.29
C GLU A 126 -11.36 19.07 -6.61
N GLU A 127 -10.03 19.13 -6.57
CA GLU A 127 -9.14 18.93 -7.72
C GLU A 127 -9.26 17.50 -8.29
N LEU A 128 -9.67 16.55 -7.44
CA LEU A 128 -9.81 15.13 -7.78
C LEU A 128 -11.27 14.67 -7.88
N SER A 129 -12.22 15.62 -7.92
CA SER A 129 -13.67 15.31 -7.95
C SER A 129 -14.12 14.56 -9.21
N ALA A 130 -13.31 14.57 -10.29
CA ALA A 130 -13.56 13.81 -11.51
C ALA A 130 -13.24 12.30 -11.37
N LEU A 131 -12.48 11.90 -10.35
CA LEU A 131 -12.13 10.49 -10.13
C LEU A 131 -13.35 9.66 -9.74
N ASN A 132 -13.37 8.43 -10.23
CA ASN A 132 -14.41 7.45 -9.95
C ASN A 132 -13.83 6.24 -9.23
N TRP A 133 -13.99 6.18 -7.91
CA TRP A 133 -13.48 5.09 -7.07
C TRP A 133 -11.98 4.84 -7.27
N PRO A 134 -11.12 5.82 -6.95
CA PRO A 134 -9.68 5.64 -7.05
C PRO A 134 -9.18 4.52 -6.13
N THR A 135 -8.18 3.78 -6.58
CA THR A 135 -7.71 2.59 -5.86
C THR A 135 -6.20 2.51 -5.69
N HIS A 136 -5.41 3.00 -6.64
CA HIS A 136 -3.96 2.88 -6.59
C HIS A 136 -3.28 4.18 -6.96
N ILE A 137 -2.11 4.39 -6.36
CA ILE A 137 -1.30 5.58 -6.56
C ILE A 137 0.16 5.22 -6.81
N ALA A 138 0.81 5.94 -7.74
CA ALA A 138 2.25 5.86 -7.97
C ALA A 138 2.78 7.28 -8.20
N VAL A 139 3.92 7.61 -7.61
CA VAL A 139 4.46 8.97 -7.63
C VAL A 139 5.87 8.97 -8.22
N LEU A 140 6.09 9.82 -9.21
CA LEU A 140 7.41 10.11 -9.78
C LEU A 140 7.98 11.45 -9.30
N ASP A 141 7.13 12.42 -9.04
CA ASP A 141 7.33 13.71 -8.38
C ASP A 141 5.96 14.38 -8.16
N GLU A 142 5.94 15.60 -7.59
CA GLU A 142 4.73 16.34 -7.24
C GLU A 142 3.84 16.71 -8.46
N LYS A 143 4.42 16.78 -9.67
CA LYS A 143 3.69 17.04 -10.93
C LYS A 143 3.30 15.77 -11.65
N ASN A 144 3.79 14.64 -11.19
CA ASN A 144 3.62 13.36 -11.84
C ASN A 144 3.16 12.30 -10.84
N ILE A 145 1.93 12.50 -10.35
CA ILE A 145 1.20 11.58 -9.49
C ILE A 145 0.21 10.82 -10.37
N PHE A 146 0.34 9.51 -10.44
CA PHE A 146 -0.51 8.65 -11.24
C PHE A 146 -1.54 7.99 -10.32
N ILE A 147 -2.82 8.18 -10.61
CA ILE A 147 -3.93 7.64 -9.81
C ILE A 147 -4.78 6.74 -10.72
N ARG A 148 -4.93 5.48 -10.35
CA ARG A 148 -5.81 4.54 -11.03
C ARG A 148 -7.23 4.63 -10.45
N ASP A 149 -8.23 4.74 -11.32
CA ASP A 149 -9.64 4.69 -10.98
C ASP A 149 -10.46 3.80 -11.94
N ASN A 150 -11.80 3.85 -11.89
CA ASN A 150 -12.65 3.03 -12.77
C ASN A 150 -12.65 3.51 -14.24
N TYR A 151 -12.14 4.68 -14.56
CA TYR A 151 -12.01 5.18 -15.93
C TYR A 151 -10.68 4.78 -16.56
N GLY A 152 -9.61 4.68 -15.76
CA GLY A 152 -8.27 4.39 -16.24
C GLY A 152 -7.19 4.80 -15.25
N VAL A 153 -6.16 5.47 -15.77
CA VAL A 153 -5.12 6.11 -14.94
C VAL A 153 -5.10 7.60 -15.24
N HIS A 154 -5.10 8.40 -14.21
CA HIS A 154 -5.06 9.85 -14.26
C HIS A 154 -3.65 10.34 -13.90
N LEU A 155 -3.19 11.39 -14.56
CA LEU A 155 -2.02 12.15 -14.18
C LEU A 155 -2.50 13.36 -13.36
N PHE A 156 -1.96 13.51 -12.16
CA PHE A 156 -2.25 14.64 -11.28
C PHE A 156 -0.99 15.45 -11.00
N ASP A 157 -1.06 16.74 -11.29
CA ASP A 157 -0.06 17.76 -10.89
C ASP A 157 -0.57 18.43 -9.61
N SER A 158 0.03 18.10 -8.47
CA SER A 158 -0.39 18.63 -7.17
C SER A 158 0.04 20.08 -6.93
N GLU A 159 1.01 20.60 -7.70
CA GLU A 159 1.40 22.01 -7.61
C GLU A 159 0.41 22.92 -8.36
N ALA A 160 -0.09 22.43 -9.48
CA ALA A 160 -1.08 23.16 -10.29
C ALA A 160 -2.55 22.85 -9.89
N GLY A 161 -2.79 21.76 -9.18
CA GLY A 161 -4.14 21.25 -8.89
C GLY A 161 -4.85 20.72 -10.13
N ILE A 162 -4.13 20.19 -11.12
CA ILE A 162 -4.68 19.74 -12.40
C ILE A 162 -4.63 18.22 -12.50
N GLU A 163 -5.80 17.62 -12.69
CA GLU A 163 -5.99 16.22 -12.99
C GLU A 163 -6.31 16.03 -14.47
N THR A 164 -5.76 14.97 -15.09
CA THR A 164 -5.98 14.62 -16.50
C THR A 164 -6.03 13.11 -16.69
N LEU A 165 -7.13 12.59 -17.25
CA LEU A 165 -7.21 11.18 -17.64
C LEU A 165 -6.23 10.88 -18.78
N ILE A 166 -5.36 9.89 -18.60
CA ILE A 166 -4.36 9.47 -19.59
C ILE A 166 -5.05 8.70 -20.73
N GLU A 167 -4.98 9.22 -21.94
CA GLU A 167 -5.49 8.56 -23.13
C GLU A 167 -4.82 7.21 -23.35
N GLY A 168 -5.61 6.17 -23.64
CA GLY A 168 -5.14 4.79 -23.82
C GLY A 168 -5.02 4.00 -22.52
N SER A 169 -5.29 4.59 -21.35
CA SER A 169 -5.26 3.90 -20.04
C SER A 169 -6.58 3.22 -19.65
N LYS A 170 -7.63 3.38 -20.45
CA LYS A 170 -8.94 2.73 -20.23
C LYS A 170 -8.76 1.22 -20.08
N GLY A 171 -9.39 0.64 -19.07
CA GLY A 171 -9.28 -0.80 -18.76
C GLY A 171 -8.10 -1.14 -17.84
N ALA A 172 -7.38 -0.14 -17.32
CA ALA A 172 -6.43 -0.37 -16.23
C ALA A 172 -7.15 -1.04 -15.05
N GLY A 173 -6.68 -2.24 -14.66
CA GLY A 173 -7.28 -3.06 -13.62
C GLY A 173 -7.09 -2.46 -12.22
N LYS A 174 -7.93 -2.88 -11.25
CA LYS A 174 -7.73 -2.59 -9.83
C LYS A 174 -6.53 -3.41 -9.31
N LEU A 175 -5.34 -3.00 -9.67
CA LEU A 175 -4.08 -3.70 -9.38
C LEU A 175 -2.99 -2.66 -9.12
N THR A 176 -2.05 -3.01 -8.26
CA THR A 176 -0.90 -2.14 -7.93
C THR A 176 -0.10 -1.78 -9.17
N MET A 177 0.40 -0.55 -9.21
CA MET A 177 1.31 -0.06 -10.23
C MET A 177 2.76 -0.16 -9.76
N ALA A 178 3.69 -0.45 -10.65
CA ALA A 178 5.12 -0.47 -10.34
C ALA A 178 5.82 0.78 -10.89
N VAL A 179 6.81 1.27 -10.15
CA VAL A 179 7.69 2.35 -10.59
C VAL A 179 9.09 1.81 -10.83
N ALA A 180 9.54 1.89 -12.07
CA ALA A 180 10.89 1.49 -12.48
C ALA A 180 11.39 2.38 -13.62
N ASP A 181 12.70 2.64 -13.70
CA ASP A 181 13.32 3.44 -14.74
C ASP A 181 12.65 4.81 -14.98
N GLY A 182 12.16 5.46 -13.90
CA GLY A 182 11.48 6.76 -14.00
C GLY A 182 10.11 6.73 -14.69
N LYS A 183 9.49 5.56 -14.82
CA LYS A 183 8.19 5.31 -15.44
C LYS A 183 7.27 4.57 -14.48
N VAL A 184 5.97 4.66 -14.75
CA VAL A 184 4.93 3.88 -14.07
C VAL A 184 4.41 2.79 -15.00
N PHE A 185 4.26 1.59 -14.48
CA PHE A 185 3.72 0.43 -15.18
C PHE A 185 2.38 0.05 -14.55
N ALA A 186 1.30 0.26 -15.29
CA ALA A 186 -0.06 -0.12 -14.91
C ALA A 186 -0.51 -1.37 -15.70
N ILE A 187 -1.46 -2.12 -15.18
CA ILE A 187 -1.92 -3.37 -15.77
C ILE A 187 -3.27 -3.17 -16.45
N ALA A 188 -3.39 -3.62 -17.72
CA ALA A 188 -4.65 -3.69 -18.44
C ALA A 188 -4.77 -5.04 -19.16
N GLY A 189 -5.44 -6.00 -18.52
CA GLY A 189 -5.56 -7.37 -19.05
C GLY A 189 -4.21 -8.08 -19.15
N SER A 190 -3.80 -8.46 -20.36
CA SER A 190 -2.49 -9.06 -20.63
C SER A 190 -1.37 -8.04 -20.86
N LYS A 191 -1.66 -6.74 -20.73
CA LYS A 191 -0.74 -5.67 -21.12
C LYS A 191 -0.27 -4.88 -19.92
N LEU A 192 1.02 -4.51 -19.94
CA LEU A 192 1.55 -3.42 -19.13
C LEU A 192 1.47 -2.12 -19.93
N LEU A 193 0.82 -1.13 -19.37
CA LEU A 193 0.78 0.24 -19.88
C LEU A 193 1.99 1.00 -19.32
N VAL A 194 2.81 1.58 -20.18
CA VAL A 194 3.98 2.37 -19.79
C VAL A 194 3.60 3.85 -19.77
N LEU A 195 3.62 4.44 -18.59
CA LEU A 195 3.24 5.83 -18.34
C LEU A 195 4.49 6.64 -18.01
N GLU A 196 4.61 7.82 -18.59
CA GLU A 196 5.83 8.66 -18.51
C GLU A 196 5.50 10.04 -17.95
N LYS A 197 6.49 10.69 -17.35
CA LYS A 197 6.38 12.04 -16.80
C LYS A 197 5.84 13.04 -17.82
N GLY A 198 4.83 13.83 -17.40
CA GLY A 198 4.25 14.89 -18.22
C GLY A 198 3.50 14.41 -19.47
N LYS A 199 3.26 13.11 -19.61
CA LYS A 199 2.52 12.56 -20.76
C LYS A 199 1.09 12.22 -20.36
N THR A 200 0.15 12.68 -21.14
CA THR A 200 -1.29 12.42 -21.01
C THR A 200 -1.78 11.34 -21.96
N THR A 201 -0.86 10.58 -22.55
CA THR A 201 -1.13 9.43 -23.41
C THR A 201 -0.24 8.28 -23.02
N VAL A 202 -0.71 7.03 -23.17
CA VAL A 202 0.12 5.83 -22.96
C VAL A 202 1.22 5.79 -24.01
N GLY A 203 2.47 5.85 -23.57
CA GLY A 203 3.63 5.90 -24.49
C GLY A 203 3.91 4.57 -25.17
N LYS A 204 3.73 3.46 -24.45
CA LYS A 204 4.01 2.10 -24.92
C LYS A 204 3.13 1.09 -24.18
N THR A 205 2.83 -0.03 -24.83
CA THR A 205 2.26 -1.21 -24.20
C THR A 205 3.18 -2.41 -24.37
N ILE A 206 3.28 -3.25 -23.34
CA ILE A 206 4.04 -4.50 -23.36
C ILE A 206 3.02 -5.63 -23.19
N ASP A 207 2.80 -6.43 -24.22
CA ASP A 207 1.88 -7.57 -24.15
C ASP A 207 2.60 -8.81 -23.63
N MET A 208 2.12 -9.33 -22.51
CA MET A 208 2.66 -10.53 -21.86
C MET A 208 2.01 -11.82 -22.36
N GLY A 209 1.00 -11.70 -23.25
CA GLY A 209 0.29 -12.84 -23.85
C GLY A 209 -0.62 -13.63 -22.89
N GLN A 210 -0.68 -13.26 -21.62
CA GLN A 210 -1.47 -13.91 -20.57
C GLN A 210 -1.95 -12.85 -19.58
N GLN A 211 -3.13 -13.05 -18.98
CA GLN A 211 -3.69 -12.12 -17.98
C GLN A 211 -2.69 -11.84 -16.87
N ILE A 212 -2.31 -10.59 -16.69
CA ILE A 212 -1.41 -10.16 -15.64
C ILE A 212 -2.19 -10.06 -14.32
N ALA A 213 -1.61 -10.56 -13.24
CA ALA A 213 -2.17 -10.47 -11.90
C ALA A 213 -1.43 -9.46 -11.02
N ALA A 214 -0.14 -9.24 -11.25
CA ALA A 214 0.62 -8.23 -10.55
C ALA A 214 1.86 -7.78 -11.34
N VAL A 215 2.30 -6.55 -11.07
CA VAL A 215 3.60 -6.03 -11.44
C VAL A 215 4.28 -5.44 -10.22
N ALA A 216 5.55 -5.77 -10.02
CA ALA A 216 6.35 -5.25 -8.91
C ALA A 216 7.76 -4.90 -9.39
N LYS A 217 8.41 -3.92 -8.73
CA LYS A 217 9.78 -3.56 -9.03
C LYS A 217 10.74 -4.64 -8.49
N ALA A 218 11.70 -5.06 -9.31
CA ALA A 218 12.82 -5.89 -8.89
C ALA A 218 13.98 -5.03 -8.36
N ASN A 219 14.84 -5.62 -7.51
CA ASN A 219 15.97 -4.90 -6.90
C ASN A 219 16.99 -4.40 -7.94
N ASP A 220 17.08 -5.03 -9.10
CA ASP A 220 17.96 -4.62 -10.21
C ASP A 220 17.33 -3.57 -11.15
N GLY A 221 16.17 -3.02 -10.77
CA GLY A 221 15.44 -2.01 -11.53
C GLY A 221 14.56 -2.57 -12.66
N ASN A 222 14.54 -3.88 -12.87
CA ASN A 222 13.61 -4.56 -13.77
C ASN A 222 12.23 -4.74 -13.09
N LEU A 223 11.33 -5.48 -13.76
CA LEU A 223 9.99 -5.75 -13.26
C LEU A 223 9.80 -7.26 -13.01
N TRP A 224 9.12 -7.57 -11.93
CA TRP A 224 8.48 -8.85 -11.73
C TRP A 224 7.04 -8.75 -12.22
N VAL A 225 6.63 -9.68 -13.07
CA VAL A 225 5.27 -9.74 -13.63
C VAL A 225 4.71 -11.13 -13.37
N SER A 226 3.63 -11.21 -12.58
CA SER A 226 2.90 -12.46 -12.41
C SER A 226 1.72 -12.53 -13.36
N MET A 227 1.50 -13.68 -13.93
CA MET A 227 0.42 -13.96 -14.89
C MET A 227 -0.40 -15.14 -14.39
N GLN A 228 -1.71 -14.91 -14.25
CA GLN A 228 -2.64 -15.97 -13.87
C GLN A 228 -2.95 -16.90 -15.03
N GLY A 229 -3.22 -18.15 -14.73
CA GLY A 229 -3.56 -19.15 -15.74
C GLY A 229 -3.25 -20.56 -15.24
N SER A 230 -3.41 -21.53 -16.13
CA SER A 230 -3.04 -22.92 -15.87
C SER A 230 -2.18 -23.42 -17.04
N PRO A 231 -0.85 -23.40 -16.89
CA PRO A 231 -0.09 -22.97 -15.72
C PRO A 231 -0.03 -21.43 -15.59
N ALA A 232 0.13 -20.96 -14.33
CA ALA A 232 0.52 -19.59 -14.03
C ALA A 232 1.99 -19.37 -14.35
N LYS A 233 2.41 -18.10 -14.50
CA LYS A 233 3.79 -17.76 -14.83
C LYS A 233 4.27 -16.55 -14.03
N ILE A 234 5.57 -16.48 -13.81
CA ILE A 234 6.26 -15.29 -13.34
C ILE A 234 7.36 -14.95 -14.33
N ALA A 235 7.36 -13.73 -14.83
CA ALA A 235 8.39 -13.22 -15.72
C ALA A 235 9.20 -12.10 -15.06
N LYS A 236 10.49 -12.06 -15.38
CA LYS A 236 11.34 -10.87 -15.18
C LYS A 236 11.39 -10.11 -16.48
N VAL A 237 10.96 -8.85 -16.46
CA VAL A 237 10.83 -8.00 -17.66
C VAL A 237 11.78 -6.81 -17.54
N ASN A 238 12.52 -6.54 -18.59
CA ASN A 238 13.40 -5.38 -18.66
C ASN A 238 12.55 -4.10 -18.70
N SER A 239 12.69 -3.24 -17.69
CA SER A 239 11.88 -2.01 -17.55
C SER A 239 12.11 -0.99 -18.66
N LYS A 240 13.29 -1.01 -19.32
CA LYS A 240 13.65 -0.09 -20.41
C LYS A 240 13.13 -0.58 -21.77
N THR A 241 13.40 -1.85 -22.09
CA THR A 241 13.06 -2.43 -23.40
C THR A 241 11.67 -3.04 -23.44
N GLY A 242 11.13 -3.50 -22.29
CA GLY A 242 9.89 -4.25 -22.19
C GLY A 242 10.02 -5.72 -22.58
N GLU A 243 11.22 -6.21 -22.83
CA GLU A 243 11.47 -7.60 -23.19
C GLU A 243 11.48 -8.51 -21.96
N SER A 244 10.94 -9.69 -22.11
CA SER A 244 11.02 -10.73 -21.09
C SER A 244 12.45 -11.29 -21.03
N ILE A 245 13.11 -11.11 -19.88
CA ILE A 245 14.46 -11.65 -19.64
C ILE A 245 14.40 -13.16 -19.42
N LYS A 246 13.46 -13.58 -18.57
CA LYS A 246 13.24 -14.97 -18.20
C LYS A 246 11.81 -15.15 -17.71
N THR A 247 11.23 -16.31 -17.95
CA THR A 247 9.90 -16.68 -17.47
C THR A 247 9.93 -18.07 -16.84
N ASN A 248 9.40 -18.19 -15.65
CA ASN A 248 9.21 -19.43 -14.95
C ASN A 248 7.72 -19.82 -14.92
N VAL A 249 7.45 -21.12 -14.94
CA VAL A 249 6.12 -21.70 -14.77
C VAL A 249 5.88 -21.94 -13.28
N VAL A 250 4.66 -21.63 -12.82
CA VAL A 250 4.18 -21.88 -11.46
C VAL A 250 2.98 -22.81 -11.55
N THR A 251 3.06 -23.95 -10.89
CA THR A 251 2.02 -24.99 -10.95
C THR A 251 1.24 -25.15 -9.65
N GLU A 252 1.77 -24.62 -8.55
CA GLU A 252 1.26 -24.82 -7.19
C GLU A 252 -0.04 -24.05 -6.96
N VAL A 253 -0.16 -22.86 -7.53
CA VAL A 253 -1.33 -22.00 -7.43
C VAL A 253 -1.58 -21.20 -8.71
N ASN A 254 -2.83 -20.78 -8.91
CA ASN A 254 -3.14 -19.74 -9.87
C ASN A 254 -2.87 -18.38 -9.22
N LEU A 255 -1.98 -17.58 -9.81
CA LEU A 255 -1.52 -16.29 -9.26
C LEU A 255 -2.59 -15.19 -9.42
N ASN A 256 -3.74 -15.36 -8.76
CA ASN A 256 -4.80 -14.35 -8.76
C ASN A 256 -4.48 -13.20 -7.81
N ALA A 257 -4.90 -11.99 -8.19
CA ALA A 257 -4.76 -10.79 -7.37
C ALA A 257 -5.85 -10.65 -6.29
N GLY A 258 -7.00 -11.30 -6.45
CA GLY A 258 -8.12 -11.18 -5.53
C GLY A 258 -8.98 -9.94 -5.72
N ALA A 259 -9.88 -9.71 -4.77
CA ALA A 259 -10.80 -8.58 -4.77
C ALA A 259 -10.22 -7.32 -4.10
N GLY A 260 -9.21 -7.50 -3.24
CA GLY A 260 -8.50 -6.41 -2.58
C GLY A 260 -7.55 -5.66 -3.49
N ALA A 261 -6.85 -4.67 -2.95
CA ALA A 261 -5.90 -3.85 -3.69
C ALA A 261 -4.46 -4.39 -3.68
N GLY A 262 -4.22 -5.54 -3.08
CA GLY A 262 -2.90 -6.09 -2.88
C GLY A 262 -2.27 -6.72 -4.13
N CYS A 263 -0.96 -6.89 -4.09
CA CYS A 263 -0.18 -7.55 -5.12
C CYS A 263 -0.22 -9.07 -4.94
N SER A 264 -0.36 -9.85 -6.02
CA SER A 264 -0.38 -11.30 -5.94
C SER A 264 0.98 -11.93 -5.68
N ILE A 265 2.07 -11.18 -5.92
CA ILE A 265 3.45 -11.57 -5.64
C ILE A 265 4.17 -10.45 -4.93
N THR A 266 5.15 -10.82 -4.13
CA THR A 266 6.13 -9.89 -3.55
C THR A 266 7.52 -10.49 -3.63
N ALA A 267 8.56 -9.66 -3.51
CA ALA A 267 9.93 -10.13 -3.69
C ALA A 267 10.85 -9.63 -2.58
N TYR A 268 11.71 -10.52 -2.12
CA TYR A 268 12.87 -10.18 -1.31
C TYR A 268 14.13 -10.74 -1.98
N GLN A 269 14.99 -9.86 -2.46
CA GLN A 269 16.12 -10.24 -3.31
C GLN A 269 15.64 -10.98 -4.59
N ASN A 270 16.12 -12.19 -4.87
CA ASN A 270 15.69 -13.03 -6.00
C ASN A 270 14.63 -14.07 -5.61
N LYS A 271 14.11 -14.02 -4.39
CA LYS A 271 13.04 -14.89 -3.92
C LYS A 271 11.70 -14.20 -4.07
N LEU A 272 10.75 -14.88 -4.65
CA LEU A 272 9.39 -14.40 -4.83
C LEU A 272 8.46 -15.16 -3.89
N TYR A 273 7.55 -14.44 -3.25
CA TYR A 273 6.57 -15.02 -2.32
C TYR A 273 5.17 -14.79 -2.85
N TYR A 274 4.32 -15.80 -2.70
CA TYR A 274 2.92 -15.75 -3.13
C TYR A 274 2.06 -16.76 -2.37
N SER A 275 0.74 -16.52 -2.37
CA SER A 275 -0.25 -17.41 -1.74
C SER A 275 -1.41 -17.78 -2.67
N GLY A 276 -1.59 -17.08 -3.77
CA GLY A 276 -2.69 -17.31 -4.73
C GLY A 276 -4.08 -17.19 -4.11
N LEU A 277 -4.28 -16.32 -3.12
CA LEU A 277 -5.49 -16.16 -2.30
C LEU A 277 -5.75 -17.29 -1.29
N GLY A 278 -4.88 -18.28 -1.23
CA GLY A 278 -4.92 -19.33 -0.21
C GLY A 278 -4.27 -18.89 1.10
N SER A 279 -4.23 -19.80 2.05
CA SER A 279 -3.52 -19.62 3.32
C SER A 279 -2.09 -20.13 3.29
N LYS A 280 -1.72 -20.92 2.28
CA LYS A 280 -0.38 -21.44 2.12
C LYS A 280 0.53 -20.41 1.49
N ILE A 281 1.73 -20.25 2.04
CA ILE A 281 2.75 -19.35 1.50
C ILE A 281 3.81 -20.18 0.78
N TYR A 282 4.12 -19.74 -0.44
CA TYR A 282 5.13 -20.34 -1.30
C TYR A 282 6.28 -19.37 -1.52
N ARG A 283 7.50 -19.91 -1.52
CA ARG A 283 8.72 -19.22 -1.95
C ARG A 283 9.18 -19.81 -3.26
N HIS A 284 9.37 -18.95 -4.26
CA HIS A 284 9.91 -19.31 -5.55
C HIS A 284 11.31 -18.72 -5.73
N ASP A 285 12.30 -19.58 -5.87
CA ASP A 285 13.65 -19.18 -6.28
C ASP A 285 13.64 -19.00 -7.80
N PHE A 286 13.76 -17.76 -8.25
CA PHE A 286 13.61 -17.44 -9.67
C PHE A 286 14.77 -17.94 -10.52
N GLU A 287 15.98 -18.05 -9.96
CA GLU A 287 17.16 -18.52 -10.69
C GLU A 287 17.07 -20.02 -10.98
N THR A 288 16.70 -20.81 -9.99
CA THR A 288 16.58 -22.27 -10.14
C THR A 288 15.22 -22.70 -10.70
N GLY A 289 14.21 -21.87 -10.61
CA GLY A 289 12.83 -22.19 -10.95
C GLY A 289 12.14 -23.08 -9.92
N THR A 290 12.71 -23.21 -8.72
CA THR A 290 12.21 -24.12 -7.69
C THR A 290 11.22 -23.41 -6.77
N THR A 291 10.07 -24.04 -6.54
CA THR A 291 9.06 -23.59 -5.58
C THR A 291 9.10 -24.46 -4.32
N THR A 292 9.02 -23.81 -3.16
CA THR A 292 8.92 -24.45 -1.85
C THR A 292 7.68 -23.93 -1.14
N MET A 293 6.80 -24.82 -0.67
CA MET A 293 5.72 -24.47 0.25
C MET A 293 6.32 -24.29 1.65
N LEU A 294 6.24 -23.08 2.19
CA LEU A 294 6.84 -22.73 3.47
C LEU A 294 5.96 -23.10 4.66
N GLY A 295 4.64 -22.97 4.52
CA GLY A 295 3.69 -23.27 5.61
C GLY A 295 2.27 -22.82 5.28
N ASP A 296 1.33 -23.12 6.18
CA ASP A 296 -0.06 -22.73 6.10
C ASP A 296 -0.40 -21.81 7.28
N VAL A 297 -0.74 -20.55 6.99
CA VAL A 297 -1.06 -19.52 8.01
C VAL A 297 -2.28 -19.91 8.85
N LYS A 298 -3.16 -20.80 8.37
CA LYS A 298 -4.27 -21.35 9.16
C LYS A 298 -3.82 -22.13 10.40
N GLU A 299 -2.56 -22.62 10.41
CA GLU A 299 -2.02 -23.35 11.56
C GLU A 299 -1.80 -22.40 12.75
N PHE A 300 -1.61 -21.08 12.49
CA PHE A 300 -1.44 -20.07 13.53
C PHE A 300 -2.79 -19.55 14.06
N ASN A 301 -3.76 -19.30 13.16
CA ASN A 301 -5.12 -18.90 13.53
C ASN A 301 -6.13 -19.47 12.53
N SER A 302 -6.87 -20.50 12.96
CA SER A 302 -7.86 -21.20 12.12
C SER A 302 -9.16 -20.42 11.92
N GLU A 303 -9.44 -19.39 12.73
CA GLU A 303 -10.64 -18.56 12.59
C GLU A 303 -10.56 -17.61 11.39
N MET A 304 -9.35 -17.26 10.98
CA MET A 304 -9.09 -16.41 9.82
C MET A 304 -9.18 -17.24 8.53
N THR A 305 -10.39 -17.32 7.95
CA THR A 305 -10.68 -18.29 6.89
C THR A 305 -10.35 -17.79 5.48
N MET A 306 -10.27 -16.47 5.27
CA MET A 306 -10.11 -15.87 3.95
C MET A 306 -8.89 -14.95 3.88
N THR A 307 -8.21 -14.95 2.73
CA THR A 307 -7.17 -13.97 2.40
C THR A 307 -7.83 -12.83 1.61
N TYR A 308 -7.70 -11.60 2.09
CA TYR A 308 -8.29 -10.43 1.41
C TYR A 308 -7.24 -9.74 0.53
N ASN A 309 -6.11 -9.35 1.11
CA ASN A 309 -4.94 -8.88 0.38
C ASN A 309 -3.83 -9.93 0.50
N PRO A 310 -3.24 -10.38 -0.60
CA PRO A 310 -2.52 -11.63 -0.56
C PRO A 310 -1.26 -11.59 0.32
N ILE A 311 -0.29 -10.71 0.01
CA ILE A 311 1.01 -10.82 0.66
C ILE A 311 1.86 -9.57 0.41
N ALA A 312 2.66 -9.20 1.41
CA ALA A 312 3.72 -8.20 1.30
C ALA A 312 5.01 -8.71 1.96
N VAL A 313 6.15 -8.17 1.57
CA VAL A 313 7.45 -8.49 2.19
C VAL A 313 8.15 -7.19 2.56
N HIS A 314 8.70 -7.14 3.76
CA HIS A 314 9.48 -5.99 4.20
C HIS A 314 10.84 -5.96 3.48
N PRO A 315 11.22 -4.86 2.81
CA PRO A 315 12.40 -4.84 1.92
C PRO A 315 13.74 -4.94 2.66
N ILE A 316 13.76 -4.71 3.97
CA ILE A 316 14.98 -4.74 4.81
C ILE A 316 15.04 -6.02 5.61
N THR A 317 13.97 -6.34 6.37
CA THR A 317 13.96 -7.51 7.27
C THR A 317 13.69 -8.81 6.54
N GLY A 318 13.00 -8.77 5.39
CA GLY A 318 12.53 -9.96 4.68
C GLY A 318 11.31 -10.62 5.33
N HIS A 319 10.75 -10.02 6.39
CA HIS A 319 9.52 -10.54 7.01
C HIS A 319 8.35 -10.44 6.05
N ILE A 320 7.50 -11.45 6.09
CA ILE A 320 6.34 -11.60 5.23
C ILE A 320 5.11 -11.16 6.02
N TYR A 321 4.29 -10.32 5.40
CA TYR A 321 3.03 -9.84 5.97
C TYR A 321 1.87 -10.40 5.16
N MET A 322 0.87 -10.94 5.85
CA MET A 322 -0.33 -11.49 5.23
C MET A 322 -1.56 -11.09 6.02
N ASN A 323 -2.50 -10.41 5.36
CA ASN A 323 -3.81 -10.12 5.94
C ASN A 323 -4.76 -11.28 5.71
N ARG A 324 -5.49 -11.65 6.75
CA ARG A 324 -6.59 -12.60 6.67
C ARG A 324 -7.80 -12.09 7.44
N ILE A 325 -8.98 -12.41 6.95
CA ILE A 325 -10.26 -12.04 7.54
C ILE A 325 -11.05 -13.30 7.94
N LYS A 326 -11.92 -13.17 8.92
CA LYS A 326 -12.80 -14.27 9.35
C LYS A 326 -13.84 -14.63 8.28
N GLY A 327 -14.30 -13.67 7.48
CA GLY A 327 -15.25 -13.86 6.40
C GLY A 327 -15.93 -12.57 5.96
N TYR A 328 -16.93 -12.67 5.11
CA TYR A 328 -17.73 -11.52 4.67
C TYR A 328 -18.84 -11.13 5.65
N GLY A 329 -19.52 -10.03 5.38
CA GLY A 329 -20.51 -9.42 6.23
C GLY A 329 -19.87 -8.88 7.52
N TRP A 330 -20.52 -9.04 8.67
CA TRP A 330 -19.97 -8.58 9.95
C TRP A 330 -18.64 -9.24 10.34
N ASN A 331 -18.34 -10.42 9.78
CA ASN A 331 -17.08 -11.12 10.01
C ASN A 331 -15.89 -10.45 9.30
N PHE A 332 -16.13 -9.53 8.37
CA PHE A 332 -15.09 -8.73 7.72
C PHE A 332 -14.32 -7.85 8.72
N LEU A 333 -14.98 -7.38 9.77
CA LEU A 333 -14.38 -6.57 10.83
C LEU A 333 -13.41 -7.38 11.74
N ILE A 334 -13.47 -8.71 11.65
CA ILE A 334 -12.58 -9.60 12.40
C ILE A 334 -11.47 -10.04 11.44
N ASN A 335 -10.31 -9.46 11.62
CA ASN A 335 -9.16 -9.70 10.76
C ASN A 335 -7.87 -9.75 11.56
N SER A 336 -6.86 -10.40 11.01
CA SER A 336 -5.51 -10.47 11.55
C SER A 336 -4.48 -10.19 10.48
N ILE A 337 -3.40 -9.54 10.86
CA ILE A 337 -2.21 -9.39 10.05
C ILE A 337 -1.10 -10.22 10.67
N PHE A 338 -0.64 -11.21 9.92
CA PHE A 338 0.43 -12.09 10.34
C PHE A 338 1.76 -11.52 9.87
N GLU A 339 2.69 -11.34 10.79
CA GLU A 339 4.11 -11.13 10.51
C GLU A 339 4.84 -12.45 10.64
N LEU A 340 5.51 -12.88 9.59
CA LEU A 340 6.08 -14.20 9.43
C LEU A 340 7.55 -14.11 8.99
N GLU A 341 8.38 -15.00 9.50
CA GLU A 341 9.77 -15.19 9.11
C GLU A 341 9.91 -16.44 8.24
N ASP A 342 10.56 -16.31 7.08
CA ASP A 342 11.05 -17.45 6.29
C ASP A 342 12.33 -17.99 6.92
N THR A 343 12.25 -19.11 7.60
CA THR A 343 13.38 -19.77 8.27
C THR A 343 14.29 -20.57 7.31
N GLY A 344 13.97 -20.56 6.01
CA GLY A 344 14.61 -21.39 5.00
C GLY A 344 13.91 -22.74 4.80
N ASN A 345 13.39 -23.33 5.87
CA ASN A 345 12.73 -24.65 5.85
C ASN A 345 11.23 -24.57 6.20
N GLY A 346 10.72 -23.41 6.51
CA GLY A 346 9.32 -23.22 6.90
C GLY A 346 9.01 -21.77 7.31
N LEU A 347 7.82 -21.56 7.85
CA LEU A 347 7.37 -20.30 8.42
C LEU A 347 7.44 -20.31 9.93
N LYS A 348 7.85 -19.18 10.50
CA LYS A 348 7.72 -18.90 11.93
C LYS A 348 6.87 -17.63 12.09
N ILE A 349 5.88 -17.68 12.98
CA ILE A 349 5.12 -16.48 13.36
C ILE A 349 6.02 -15.59 14.22
N VAL A 350 6.05 -14.30 13.90
CA VAL A 350 6.72 -13.26 14.67
C VAL A 350 5.68 -12.51 15.49
N HIS A 351 4.62 -12.03 14.82
CA HIS A 351 3.47 -11.34 15.44
C HIS A 351 2.17 -11.69 14.72
N GLU A 352 1.05 -11.52 15.46
CA GLU A 352 -0.32 -11.52 14.96
C GLU A 352 -1.09 -10.35 15.54
#